data_da6b2520e76ff82b574dacac5fcfcaf0
#
_entry.id   da6b2520e76ff82b574dacac5fcfcaf0
#
_cell.length_a   1.000
_cell.length_b   1.000
_cell.length_c   1.000
_cell.angle_alpha   90.00
_cell.angle_beta   90.00
_cell.angle_gamma   90.00
#
_symmetry.space_group_name_H-M   'P 1'
#
loop_
_entity.id
_entity.type
_entity.pdbx_description
1 polymer ?
#
loop_
_entity_poly.entity_id
_entity_poly.type
_entity_poly.pdbx_seq_one_letter_code
_entity_poly.pdbx_strand_id
1 'polypeptide(L)'
;IMSRYGDTPEGMVASCMEFLRICRDENFPDVVISIKASNTVVMVKTVRLLVRTMEAEDMYYPLHLGVTEAGDGEDGRIKSAVGIGALLSDGIGDTIRVSLSEDPEAEIPVARKLVDYILEREGHEPVETSPAPGYDPVTADRRHSRVTERIGGNFPPVVISDRSNGDFEFDHASQPDYIYIGKEDPENLPDNFRLLVDAHFWKERPNAYPFFIASEIDELKDYSVPLKFIRLTYRDLTDRVIEVLKQDKSVIVILSTHHRNGIAAERAAMHHLLAAGCDVPVILHRDYRETDIEALQLKAAIDFGTLLLDGFGDGIMLHNEGSETMVTDSCMFGILQATRTRISKTEYISCPSCGRTLYDLQTTIARIKKATSHLKGLKIGIMGCIVNGPGEMADADYGYVGAGKNRISLYKGKECVLKNILSLIHISEPTRPRLI
;
A
#
# COMPACT_ATOMS: atom_id res chain seq x y z
N ILE A 1 21.06 -14.06 -15.95
CA ILE A 1 20.59 -12.81 -15.28
C ILE A 1 20.43 -13.05 -13.79
N MET A 2 19.62 -14.02 -13.33
CA MET A 2 19.42 -14.35 -11.92
C MET A 2 20.72 -14.55 -11.13
N SER A 3 21.74 -15.22 -11.70
CA SER A 3 23.05 -15.41 -11.05
C SER A 3 23.87 -14.12 -10.89
N ARG A 4 23.59 -13.10 -11.71
CA ARG A 4 24.31 -11.83 -11.72
C ARG A 4 23.60 -10.75 -10.90
N TYR A 5 22.29 -10.66 -11.01
CA TYR A 5 21.49 -9.56 -10.44
C TYR A 5 20.58 -10.00 -9.27
N GLY A 6 20.33 -11.30 -9.12
CA GLY A 6 19.31 -11.77 -8.20
C GLY A 6 17.89 -11.43 -8.66
N ASP A 7 16.95 -11.45 -7.72
CA ASP A 7 15.54 -11.05 -7.93
C ASP A 7 15.38 -9.56 -7.58
N THR A 8 15.83 -8.71 -8.50
CA THR A 8 15.86 -7.24 -8.33
C THR A 8 15.23 -6.53 -9.51
N PRO A 9 14.76 -5.27 -9.35
CA PRO A 9 14.29 -4.44 -10.45
C PRO A 9 15.30 -4.33 -11.59
N GLU A 10 16.58 -4.15 -11.29
CA GLU A 10 17.66 -4.04 -12.26
C GLU A 10 17.83 -5.33 -13.06
N GLY A 11 17.71 -6.48 -12.42
CA GLY A 11 17.78 -7.80 -13.07
C GLY A 11 16.62 -8.03 -14.01
N MET A 12 15.41 -7.66 -13.60
CA MET A 12 14.21 -7.77 -14.43
C MET A 12 14.30 -6.84 -15.65
N VAL A 13 14.73 -5.60 -15.48
CA VAL A 13 14.93 -4.64 -16.57
C VAL A 13 16.03 -5.09 -17.51
N ALA A 14 17.18 -5.54 -16.99
CA ALA A 14 18.28 -6.05 -17.84
C ALA A 14 17.82 -7.21 -18.70
N SER A 15 17.00 -8.13 -18.17
CA SER A 15 16.39 -9.23 -18.92
C SER A 15 15.47 -8.75 -20.02
N CYS A 16 14.56 -7.85 -19.69
CA CYS A 16 13.61 -7.29 -20.66
C CYS A 16 14.32 -6.56 -21.79
N MET A 17 15.27 -5.70 -21.46
CA MET A 17 16.02 -4.92 -22.46
C MET A 17 16.86 -5.79 -23.39
N GLU A 18 17.38 -6.92 -22.92
CA GLU A 18 18.07 -7.88 -23.77
C GLU A 18 17.14 -8.39 -24.88
N PHE A 19 15.89 -8.80 -24.55
CA PHE A 19 14.91 -9.22 -25.54
C PHE A 19 14.48 -8.07 -26.47
N LEU A 20 14.27 -6.87 -25.94
CA LEU A 20 13.85 -5.72 -26.75
C LEU A 20 14.93 -5.33 -27.78
N ARG A 21 16.20 -5.39 -27.42
CA ARG A 21 17.30 -5.15 -28.36
C ARG A 21 17.32 -6.19 -29.48
N ILE A 22 17.10 -7.47 -29.17
CA ILE A 22 16.96 -8.54 -30.16
C ILE A 22 15.77 -8.25 -31.08
N CYS A 23 14.60 -7.92 -30.54
CA CYS A 23 13.42 -7.57 -31.33
C CYS A 23 13.70 -6.40 -32.30
N ARG A 24 14.38 -5.36 -31.82
CA ARG A 24 14.81 -4.23 -32.64
C ARG A 24 15.77 -4.65 -33.75
N ASP A 25 16.78 -5.43 -33.40
CA ASP A 25 17.82 -5.88 -34.35
C ASP A 25 17.25 -6.82 -35.43
N GLU A 26 16.22 -7.62 -35.09
CA GLU A 26 15.47 -8.48 -36.00
C GLU A 26 14.31 -7.76 -36.73
N ASN A 27 14.17 -6.43 -36.53
CA ASN A 27 13.10 -5.63 -37.11
C ASN A 27 11.69 -6.16 -36.77
N PHE A 28 11.47 -6.55 -35.49
CA PHE A 28 10.20 -7.04 -34.95
C PHE A 28 9.58 -6.02 -33.99
N PRO A 29 8.76 -5.05 -34.50
CA PRO A 29 8.23 -3.95 -33.69
C PRO A 29 6.97 -4.30 -32.91
N ASP A 30 6.26 -5.38 -33.26
CA ASP A 30 4.96 -5.73 -32.68
C ASP A 30 5.12 -6.43 -31.34
N VAL A 31 5.56 -5.67 -30.34
CA VAL A 31 5.86 -6.16 -28.99
C VAL A 31 5.00 -5.42 -27.97
N VAL A 32 4.42 -6.17 -27.03
CA VAL A 32 3.81 -5.65 -25.79
C VAL A 32 4.58 -6.21 -24.60
N ILE A 33 5.02 -5.34 -23.72
CA ILE A 33 5.84 -5.73 -22.58
C ILE A 33 4.94 -5.97 -21.37
N SER A 34 5.19 -7.08 -20.66
CA SER A 34 4.50 -7.39 -19.41
C SER A 34 5.49 -7.83 -18.34
N ILE A 35 5.85 -6.92 -17.45
CA ILE A 35 6.60 -7.23 -16.24
C ILE A 35 5.63 -7.31 -15.07
N LYS A 36 5.68 -8.39 -14.32
CA LYS A 36 4.78 -8.64 -13.19
C LYS A 36 5.57 -9.20 -12.01
N ALA A 37 5.16 -8.79 -10.81
CA ALA A 37 5.65 -9.35 -9.57
C ALA A 37 4.50 -9.41 -8.55
N SER A 38 4.62 -10.28 -7.56
CA SER A 38 3.71 -10.33 -6.41
C SER A 38 4.01 -9.24 -5.38
N ASN A 39 5.24 -8.73 -5.38
CA ASN A 39 5.68 -7.60 -4.57
C ASN A 39 5.42 -6.29 -5.33
N THR A 40 4.52 -5.47 -4.84
CA THR A 40 4.12 -4.19 -5.47
C THR A 40 5.27 -3.19 -5.56
N VAL A 41 6.13 -3.12 -4.55
CA VAL A 41 7.32 -2.23 -4.54
C VAL A 41 8.27 -2.60 -5.66
N VAL A 42 8.58 -3.91 -5.79
CA VAL A 42 9.46 -4.42 -6.86
C VAL A 42 8.85 -4.15 -8.22
N MET A 43 7.54 -4.43 -8.38
CA MET A 43 6.84 -4.25 -9.65
C MET A 43 6.85 -2.79 -10.11
N VAL A 44 6.50 -1.84 -9.23
CA VAL A 44 6.45 -0.42 -9.56
C VAL A 44 7.84 0.14 -9.86
N LYS A 45 8.84 -0.16 -9.01
CA LYS A 45 10.24 0.26 -9.26
C LYS A 45 10.78 -0.32 -10.58
N THR A 46 10.47 -1.58 -10.87
CA THR A 46 10.90 -2.24 -12.13
C THR A 46 10.30 -1.56 -13.35
N VAL A 47 9.01 -1.29 -13.36
CA VAL A 47 8.35 -0.67 -14.52
C VAL A 47 8.82 0.77 -14.71
N ARG A 48 8.95 1.56 -13.64
CA ARG A 48 9.53 2.92 -13.71
C ARG A 48 10.96 2.90 -14.27
N LEU A 49 11.80 1.97 -13.80
CA LEU A 49 13.16 1.80 -14.30
C LEU A 49 13.17 1.36 -15.76
N LEU A 50 12.27 0.47 -16.16
CA LEU A 50 12.15 0.01 -17.54
C LEU A 50 11.79 1.15 -18.48
N VAL A 51 10.77 1.96 -18.15
CA VAL A 51 10.37 3.13 -18.95
C VAL A 51 11.57 4.06 -19.17
N ARG A 52 12.25 4.44 -18.09
CA ARG A 52 13.44 5.29 -18.16
C ARG A 52 14.56 4.68 -19.02
N THR A 53 14.75 3.36 -18.95
CA THR A 53 15.79 2.68 -19.72
C THR A 53 15.42 2.57 -21.19
N MET A 54 14.15 2.30 -21.51
CA MET A 54 13.65 2.29 -22.89
C MET A 54 13.78 3.67 -23.53
N GLU A 55 13.36 4.74 -22.84
CA GLU A 55 13.48 6.12 -23.32
C GLU A 55 14.94 6.50 -23.62
N ALA A 56 15.88 6.08 -22.76
CA ALA A 56 17.31 6.32 -22.97
C ALA A 56 17.88 5.60 -24.20
N GLU A 57 17.21 4.55 -24.68
CA GLU A 57 17.58 3.79 -25.90
C GLU A 57 16.64 4.05 -27.09
N ASP A 58 15.78 5.08 -27.00
CA ASP A 58 14.79 5.45 -28.02
C ASP A 58 13.83 4.30 -28.38
N MET A 59 13.33 3.59 -27.33
CA MET A 59 12.38 2.50 -27.42
C MET A 59 11.06 2.88 -26.74
N TYR A 60 9.92 2.68 -27.42
CA TYR A 60 8.58 3.06 -26.97
C TYR A 60 7.59 1.92 -27.23
N TYR A 61 7.64 0.87 -26.41
CA TYR A 61 6.73 -0.27 -26.53
C TYR A 61 5.59 -0.19 -25.52
N PRO A 62 4.38 -0.63 -25.91
CA PRO A 62 3.23 -0.69 -25.00
C PRO A 62 3.49 -1.56 -23.77
N LEU A 63 2.95 -1.14 -22.64
CA LEU A 63 3.09 -1.80 -21.36
C LEU A 63 1.77 -2.41 -20.88
N HIS A 64 1.81 -3.69 -20.53
CA HIS A 64 0.71 -4.41 -19.89
C HIS A 64 0.99 -4.59 -18.39
N LEU A 65 0.28 -3.84 -17.56
CA LEU A 65 0.50 -3.82 -16.11
C LEU A 65 -0.28 -4.92 -15.38
N GLY A 66 0.27 -5.41 -14.28
CA GLY A 66 -0.44 -6.32 -13.40
C GLY A 66 0.38 -6.75 -12.21
N VAL A 67 -0.30 -6.99 -11.09
CA VAL A 67 0.26 -7.64 -9.91
C VAL A 67 -0.12 -9.11 -9.97
N THR A 68 0.85 -10.01 -9.86
CA THR A 68 0.59 -11.46 -9.84
C THR A 68 0.33 -11.93 -8.41
N GLU A 69 -0.46 -12.99 -8.28
CA GLU A 69 -0.77 -13.62 -6.99
C GLU A 69 -1.22 -12.61 -5.93
N ALA A 70 -2.09 -11.67 -6.34
CA ALA A 70 -2.54 -10.59 -5.47
C ALA A 70 -3.35 -11.11 -4.27
N GLY A 71 -3.97 -12.27 -4.40
CA GLY A 71 -4.83 -12.88 -3.38
C GLY A 71 -6.31 -12.73 -3.71
N ASP A 72 -7.15 -12.82 -2.70
CA ASP A 72 -8.61 -12.74 -2.78
C ASP A 72 -9.16 -11.64 -1.87
N GLY A 73 -10.43 -11.31 -2.06
CA GLY A 73 -11.16 -10.35 -1.23
C GLY A 73 -10.53 -8.96 -1.21
N GLU A 74 -10.53 -8.34 -0.04
CA GLU A 74 -9.95 -7.02 0.19
C GLU A 74 -8.47 -6.96 -0.17
N ASP A 75 -7.68 -7.95 0.28
CA ASP A 75 -6.22 -7.95 0.08
C ASP A 75 -5.83 -7.97 -1.40
N GLY A 76 -6.52 -8.78 -2.22
CA GLY A 76 -6.29 -8.86 -3.65
C GLY A 76 -6.61 -7.56 -4.38
N ARG A 77 -7.70 -6.91 -4.00
CA ARG A 77 -8.15 -5.62 -4.55
C ARG A 77 -7.18 -4.50 -4.21
N ILE A 78 -6.86 -4.35 -2.94
CA ILE A 78 -5.91 -3.34 -2.44
C ILE A 78 -4.54 -3.51 -3.09
N LYS A 79 -4.01 -4.74 -3.14
CA LYS A 79 -2.69 -5.02 -3.70
C LYS A 79 -2.63 -4.72 -5.20
N SER A 80 -3.67 -5.09 -5.95
CA SER A 80 -3.80 -4.76 -7.38
C SER A 80 -3.88 -3.25 -7.60
N ALA A 81 -4.70 -2.55 -6.80
CA ALA A 81 -4.88 -1.11 -6.92
C ALA A 81 -3.60 -0.33 -6.55
N VAL A 82 -2.88 -0.73 -5.51
CA VAL A 82 -1.58 -0.14 -5.12
C VAL A 82 -0.58 -0.23 -6.28
N GLY A 83 -0.38 -1.44 -6.84
CA GLY A 83 0.65 -1.63 -7.85
C GLY A 83 0.28 -1.02 -9.22
N ILE A 84 -0.92 -1.34 -9.73
CA ILE A 84 -1.37 -0.86 -11.03
C ILE A 84 -1.69 0.64 -10.96
N GLY A 85 -2.37 1.07 -9.90
CA GLY A 85 -2.81 2.45 -9.72
C GLY A 85 -1.66 3.44 -9.59
N ALA A 86 -0.55 3.05 -8.95
CA ALA A 86 0.64 3.90 -8.87
C ALA A 86 1.20 4.19 -10.26
N LEU A 87 1.33 3.18 -11.11
CA LEU A 87 1.87 3.34 -12.48
C LEU A 87 0.91 4.11 -13.38
N LEU A 88 -0.39 3.81 -13.34
CA LEU A 88 -1.39 4.59 -14.08
C LEU A 88 -1.43 6.06 -13.63
N SER A 89 -1.20 6.34 -12.34
CA SER A 89 -1.08 7.72 -11.80
C SER A 89 0.17 8.44 -12.29
N ASP A 90 1.19 7.70 -12.73
CA ASP A 90 2.39 8.23 -13.39
C ASP A 90 2.20 8.41 -14.91
N GLY A 91 1.05 8.01 -15.47
CA GLY A 91 0.80 7.98 -16.91
C GLY A 91 1.43 6.78 -17.60
N ILE A 92 1.79 5.74 -16.86
CA ILE A 92 2.45 4.52 -17.37
C ILE A 92 1.43 3.39 -17.48
N GLY A 93 1.32 2.76 -18.65
CA GLY A 93 0.51 1.58 -18.90
C GLY A 93 -0.56 1.78 -19.95
N ASP A 94 -0.66 0.82 -20.88
CA ASP A 94 -1.58 0.83 -22.01
C ASP A 94 -2.72 -0.17 -21.81
N THR A 95 -2.44 -1.26 -21.13
CA THR A 95 -3.43 -2.28 -20.72
C THR A 95 -3.13 -2.77 -19.33
N ILE A 96 -4.15 -3.31 -18.65
CA ILE A 96 -4.00 -3.83 -17.28
C ILE A 96 -4.58 -5.24 -17.16
N ARG A 97 -4.08 -5.99 -16.17
CA ARG A 97 -4.66 -7.24 -15.69
C ARG A 97 -4.75 -7.20 -14.17
N VAL A 98 -5.94 -7.35 -13.65
CA VAL A 98 -6.18 -7.72 -12.25
C VAL A 98 -6.07 -9.25 -12.14
N SER A 99 -5.53 -9.77 -11.05
CA SER A 99 -5.35 -11.21 -10.83
C SER A 99 -5.80 -11.57 -9.41
N LEU A 100 -7.01 -12.14 -9.32
CA LEU A 100 -7.65 -12.51 -8.05
C LEU A 100 -7.75 -14.04 -7.93
N SER A 101 -7.66 -14.55 -6.70
CA SER A 101 -7.89 -15.96 -6.38
C SER A 101 -9.40 -16.23 -6.20
N GLU A 102 -10.20 -15.70 -7.12
CA GLU A 102 -11.67 -15.74 -7.19
C GLU A 102 -12.10 -16.27 -8.57
N ASP A 103 -13.41 -16.25 -8.84
CA ASP A 103 -13.91 -16.57 -10.16
C ASP A 103 -13.44 -15.51 -11.19
N PRO A 104 -13.03 -15.89 -12.40
CA PRO A 104 -12.38 -14.97 -13.36
C PRO A 104 -13.20 -13.72 -13.70
N GLU A 105 -14.52 -13.81 -13.71
CA GLU A 105 -15.41 -12.68 -13.98
C GLU A 105 -15.37 -11.60 -12.89
N ALA A 106 -14.90 -11.91 -11.67
CA ALA A 106 -14.75 -10.94 -10.59
C ALA A 106 -13.61 -9.92 -10.89
N GLU A 107 -12.65 -10.27 -11.74
CA GLU A 107 -11.51 -9.40 -12.09
C GLU A 107 -11.96 -8.19 -12.94
N ILE A 108 -12.98 -8.35 -13.80
CA ILE A 108 -13.40 -7.33 -14.77
C ILE A 108 -13.95 -6.06 -14.09
N PRO A 109 -14.90 -6.15 -13.14
CA PRO A 109 -15.41 -4.96 -12.44
C PRO A 109 -14.30 -4.21 -11.70
N VAL A 110 -13.42 -4.93 -11.02
CA VAL A 110 -12.28 -4.36 -10.29
C VAL A 110 -11.35 -3.60 -11.23
N ALA A 111 -10.97 -4.22 -12.36
CA ALA A 111 -10.11 -3.58 -13.36
C ALA A 111 -10.77 -2.32 -13.93
N ARG A 112 -12.08 -2.36 -14.22
CA ARG A 112 -12.81 -1.22 -14.77
C ARG A 112 -12.88 -0.07 -13.76
N LYS A 113 -13.30 -0.32 -12.52
CA LYS A 113 -13.35 0.71 -11.46
C LYS A 113 -12.00 1.37 -11.24
N LEU A 114 -10.91 0.59 -11.31
CA LEU A 114 -9.56 1.12 -11.16
C LEU A 114 -9.21 2.10 -12.28
N VAL A 115 -9.47 1.72 -13.54
CA VAL A 115 -9.23 2.59 -14.70
C VAL A 115 -10.14 3.82 -14.66
N ASP A 116 -11.43 3.64 -14.41
CA ASP A 116 -12.41 4.72 -14.37
C ASP A 116 -12.00 5.78 -13.33
N TYR A 117 -11.53 5.37 -12.15
CA TYR A 117 -11.04 6.30 -11.13
C TYR A 117 -9.83 7.12 -11.57
N ILE A 118 -8.93 6.53 -12.35
CA ILE A 118 -7.81 7.29 -12.93
C ILE A 118 -8.31 8.30 -13.96
N LEU A 119 -9.27 7.90 -14.81
CA LEU A 119 -9.86 8.76 -15.84
C LEU A 119 -10.71 9.88 -15.25
N GLU A 120 -11.34 9.68 -14.08
CA GLU A 120 -12.07 10.74 -13.36
C GLU A 120 -11.19 11.99 -13.08
N ARG A 121 -9.87 11.84 -13.10
CA ARG A 121 -8.91 12.96 -12.90
C ARG A 121 -8.67 13.77 -14.16
N GLU A 122 -9.11 13.31 -15.31
CA GLU A 122 -8.92 14.01 -16.58
C GLU A 122 -9.46 15.45 -16.52
N GLY A 123 -8.71 16.40 -17.10
CA GLY A 123 -9.07 17.81 -17.10
C GLY A 123 -8.97 18.50 -15.72
N HIS A 124 -8.19 17.95 -14.78
CA HIS A 124 -7.89 18.63 -13.52
C HIS A 124 -7.06 19.92 -13.76
N GLU A 125 -7.16 20.86 -12.85
CA GLU A 125 -6.28 22.03 -12.86
C GLU A 125 -4.81 21.60 -12.72
N PRO A 126 -3.86 22.23 -13.45
CA PRO A 126 -2.44 21.94 -13.25
C PRO A 126 -2.01 22.25 -11.81
N VAL A 127 -1.20 21.36 -11.23
CA VAL A 127 -0.55 21.59 -9.94
C VAL A 127 0.86 22.11 -10.21
N GLU A 128 1.09 23.39 -9.97
CA GLU A 128 2.43 23.98 -10.11
C GLU A 128 3.35 23.45 -9.02
N THR A 129 4.43 22.78 -9.42
CA THR A 129 5.44 22.27 -8.50
C THR A 129 6.79 22.10 -9.22
N SER A 130 7.84 22.07 -8.44
CA SER A 130 9.18 21.71 -8.90
C SER A 130 9.63 20.43 -8.21
N PRO A 131 10.25 19.51 -8.93
CA PRO A 131 10.83 18.32 -8.30
C PRO A 131 11.84 18.71 -7.21
N ALA A 132 11.80 18.00 -6.07
CA ALA A 132 12.79 18.23 -5.02
C ALA A 132 14.18 17.80 -5.52
N PRO A 133 15.23 18.59 -5.24
CA PRO A 133 16.58 18.24 -5.62
C PRO A 133 16.99 16.85 -5.07
N GLY A 134 17.52 15.99 -5.94
CA GLY A 134 18.01 14.67 -5.55
C GLY A 134 16.93 13.59 -5.34
N TYR A 135 15.64 13.90 -5.52
CA TYR A 135 14.60 12.90 -5.51
C TYR A 135 14.54 12.14 -6.85
N ASP A 136 14.55 10.82 -6.80
CA ASP A 136 14.37 9.93 -7.96
C ASP A 136 13.30 8.87 -7.64
N PRO A 137 12.13 8.86 -8.33
CA PRO A 137 11.04 7.94 -8.03
C PRO A 137 11.35 6.46 -8.30
N VAL A 138 12.43 6.16 -9.01
CA VAL A 138 12.90 4.79 -9.27
C VAL A 138 13.67 4.23 -8.08
N THR A 139 14.52 5.05 -7.48
CA THR A 139 15.41 4.65 -6.38
C THR A 139 14.96 5.16 -5.03
N ALA A 140 13.86 5.92 -4.97
CA ALA A 140 13.38 6.54 -3.75
C ALA A 140 13.16 5.50 -2.64
N ASP A 141 13.82 5.74 -1.52
CA ASP A 141 13.53 5.13 -0.24
C ASP A 141 12.57 6.03 0.54
N ARG A 142 12.10 5.54 1.69
CA ARG A 142 11.22 6.33 2.54
C ARG A 142 11.87 7.66 2.90
N ARG A 143 11.12 8.76 2.72
CA ARG A 143 11.54 10.11 3.11
C ARG A 143 12.01 10.12 4.57
N HIS A 144 13.18 10.69 4.81
CA HIS A 144 13.66 10.90 6.15
C HIS A 144 12.87 12.05 6.81
N SER A 145 12.07 11.72 7.82
CA SER A 145 11.39 12.68 8.71
C SER A 145 12.00 12.61 10.10
N ARG A 146 11.90 13.70 10.87
CA ARG A 146 12.28 13.67 12.28
C ARG A 146 11.37 12.72 13.06
N VAL A 147 11.85 12.25 14.19
CA VAL A 147 11.04 11.47 15.12
C VAL A 147 10.34 12.44 16.09
N THR A 148 9.01 12.36 16.11
CA THR A 148 8.17 13.04 17.11
C THR A 148 7.34 11.97 17.84
N GLU A 149 7.66 11.71 19.10
CA GLU A 149 7.15 10.55 19.85
C GLU A 149 7.46 9.22 19.12
N ARG A 150 6.45 8.58 18.54
CA ARG A 150 6.58 7.32 17.78
C ARG A 150 6.16 7.48 16.31
N ILE A 151 6.19 8.70 15.79
CA ILE A 151 5.84 9.03 14.41
C ILE A 151 7.09 9.57 13.70
N GLY A 152 7.33 9.13 12.47
CA GLY A 152 8.48 9.54 11.67
C GLY A 152 9.71 8.67 11.85
N GLY A 153 10.80 9.07 11.23
CA GLY A 153 12.05 8.31 11.20
C GLY A 153 11.88 6.88 10.69
N ASN A 154 12.39 5.93 11.44
CA ASN A 154 12.29 4.50 11.11
C ASN A 154 11.07 3.79 11.72
N PHE A 155 10.19 4.51 12.42
CA PHE A 155 8.96 3.90 12.92
C PHE A 155 8.04 3.54 11.77
N PRO A 156 7.29 2.40 11.85
CA PRO A 156 6.25 2.09 10.88
C PRO A 156 5.22 3.23 10.79
N PRO A 157 4.65 3.49 9.60
CA PRO A 157 3.59 4.47 9.46
C PRO A 157 2.42 4.17 10.38
N VAL A 158 1.89 5.21 11.03
CA VAL A 158 0.77 5.09 11.96
C VAL A 158 -0.56 5.11 11.22
N VAL A 159 -1.58 4.52 11.83
CA VAL A 159 -2.98 4.58 11.41
C VAL A 159 -3.75 5.48 12.36
N ILE A 160 -4.38 6.52 11.82
CA ILE A 160 -5.31 7.39 12.54
C ILE A 160 -6.73 7.07 12.07
N SER A 161 -7.56 6.59 12.98
CA SER A 161 -8.98 6.33 12.71
C SER A 161 -9.83 7.56 13.01
N ASP A 162 -10.65 7.97 12.05
CA ASP A 162 -11.61 9.06 12.27
C ASP A 162 -12.89 8.52 12.90
N ARG A 163 -13.11 8.88 14.17
CA ARG A 163 -14.27 8.50 14.99
C ARG A 163 -15.11 9.73 15.40
N SER A 164 -14.97 10.83 14.67
CA SER A 164 -15.74 12.05 14.90
C SER A 164 -17.26 11.88 14.73
N ASN A 165 -17.67 10.77 14.12
CA ASN A 165 -19.07 10.35 14.00
C ASN A 165 -19.62 9.64 15.26
N GLY A 166 -18.79 9.39 16.29
CA GLY A 166 -19.19 8.71 17.53
C GLY A 166 -19.24 7.17 17.46
N ASP A 167 -18.76 6.57 16.37
CA ASP A 167 -18.61 5.11 16.24
C ASP A 167 -17.31 4.67 16.90
N PHE A 168 -17.39 3.97 18.05
CA PHE A 168 -16.24 3.45 18.80
C PHE A 168 -16.16 1.92 18.82
N GLU A 169 -16.67 1.27 17.78
CA GLU A 169 -16.47 -0.15 17.58
C GLU A 169 -15.10 -0.40 16.93
N PHE A 170 -14.32 -1.34 17.46
CA PHE A 170 -12.97 -1.66 17.00
C PHE A 170 -12.82 -3.15 16.72
N ASP A 171 -12.17 -3.46 15.60
CA ASP A 171 -11.66 -4.81 15.36
C ASP A 171 -10.31 -5.00 16.07
N HIS A 172 -10.19 -6.05 16.86
CA HIS A 172 -8.96 -6.42 17.56
C HIS A 172 -7.79 -6.72 16.62
N ALA A 173 -8.06 -7.08 15.36
CA ALA A 173 -7.03 -7.37 14.37
C ALA A 173 -6.44 -6.10 13.75
N SER A 174 -7.23 -5.01 13.68
CA SER A 174 -6.92 -3.75 13.00
C SER A 174 -7.07 -2.55 13.94
N GLN A 175 -6.41 -2.60 15.09
CA GLN A 175 -6.49 -1.53 16.09
C GLN A 175 -5.65 -0.31 15.66
N PRO A 176 -6.24 0.89 15.49
CA PRO A 176 -5.53 2.10 15.10
C PRO A 176 -4.58 2.58 16.20
N ASP A 177 -3.54 3.34 15.81
CA ASP A 177 -2.56 3.91 16.75
C ASP A 177 -3.10 5.17 17.43
N TYR A 178 -3.91 5.93 16.70
CA TYR A 178 -4.55 7.17 17.14
C TYR A 178 -6.02 7.21 16.70
N ILE A 179 -6.84 7.93 17.45
CA ILE A 179 -8.26 8.12 17.17
C ILE A 179 -8.57 9.61 17.15
N TYR A 180 -9.08 10.11 16.03
CA TYR A 180 -9.60 11.47 15.95
C TYR A 180 -11.08 11.47 16.37
N ILE A 181 -11.40 12.23 17.42
CA ILE A 181 -12.75 12.32 18.00
C ILE A 181 -13.41 13.69 17.78
N GLY A 182 -12.73 14.61 17.10
CA GLY A 182 -13.26 15.95 16.85
C GLY A 182 -13.55 16.71 18.14
N LYS A 183 -14.83 17.02 18.35
CA LYS A 183 -15.31 17.80 19.51
C LYS A 183 -15.81 16.95 20.66
N GLU A 184 -16.15 15.72 20.39
CA GLU A 184 -16.79 14.83 21.36
C GLU A 184 -15.75 14.16 22.25
N ASP A 185 -16.01 14.16 23.54
CA ASP A 185 -15.20 13.48 24.55
C ASP A 185 -16.01 12.27 25.08
N PRO A 186 -15.82 11.09 24.48
CA PRO A 186 -16.56 9.90 24.89
C PRO A 186 -16.14 9.47 26.30
N GLU A 187 -17.12 9.37 27.21
CA GLU A 187 -16.90 9.03 28.64
C GLU A 187 -16.37 7.61 28.86
N ASN A 188 -16.38 6.72 27.85
CA ASN A 188 -16.15 5.28 27.99
C ASN A 188 -15.04 4.71 27.08
N LEU A 189 -14.14 5.52 26.53
CA LEU A 189 -13.00 4.97 25.80
C LEU A 189 -11.95 4.39 26.76
N PRO A 190 -11.37 3.24 26.44
CA PRO A 190 -10.26 2.69 27.21
C PRO A 190 -9.07 3.65 27.29
N ASP A 191 -8.43 3.77 28.44
CA ASP A 191 -7.31 4.69 28.70
C ASP A 191 -6.06 4.46 27.81
N ASN A 192 -6.01 3.34 27.11
CA ASN A 192 -4.89 2.99 26.23
C ASN A 192 -4.97 3.63 24.84
N PHE A 193 -6.08 4.25 24.46
CA PHE A 193 -6.21 4.96 23.21
C PHE A 193 -5.54 6.33 23.24
N ARG A 194 -4.93 6.70 22.12
CA ARG A 194 -4.35 8.04 21.90
C ARG A 194 -5.33 8.85 21.09
N LEU A 195 -5.79 9.97 21.66
CA LEU A 195 -6.87 10.76 21.13
C LEU A 195 -6.37 12.04 20.47
N LEU A 196 -6.93 12.37 19.31
CA LEU A 196 -6.81 13.67 18.68
C LEU A 196 -8.12 14.42 18.89
N VAL A 197 -8.05 15.60 19.50
CA VAL A 197 -9.20 16.43 19.86
C VAL A 197 -9.01 17.80 19.25
N ASP A 198 -10.05 18.38 18.61
CA ASP A 198 -9.98 19.75 18.08
C ASP A 198 -9.44 20.71 19.15
N ALA A 199 -8.48 21.58 18.78
CA ALA A 199 -7.70 22.37 19.74
C ALA A 199 -8.57 23.20 20.69
N HIS A 200 -9.66 23.79 20.20
CA HIS A 200 -10.61 24.58 21.02
C HIS A 200 -11.38 23.76 22.04
N PHE A 201 -11.50 22.44 21.89
CA PHE A 201 -12.18 21.53 22.80
C PHE A 201 -11.21 20.68 23.61
N TRP A 202 -9.93 20.72 23.24
CA TRP A 202 -8.90 19.96 23.90
C TRP A 202 -8.70 20.40 25.36
N LYS A 203 -8.56 19.42 26.24
CA LYS A 203 -8.19 19.60 27.64
C LYS A 203 -6.96 18.76 27.94
N GLU A 204 -6.05 19.29 28.73
CA GLU A 204 -4.85 18.58 29.12
C GLU A 204 -5.20 17.31 29.90
N ARG A 205 -4.86 16.17 29.30
CA ARG A 205 -4.98 14.84 29.92
C ARG A 205 -4.00 13.86 29.24
N PRO A 206 -3.64 12.76 29.92
CA PRO A 206 -2.81 11.73 29.31
C PRO A 206 -3.41 11.20 27.99
N ASN A 207 -2.55 10.94 27.02
CA ASN A 207 -2.93 10.37 25.72
C ASN A 207 -3.93 11.17 24.88
N ALA A 208 -4.16 12.45 25.17
CA ALA A 208 -4.97 13.34 24.34
C ALA A 208 -4.11 14.50 23.78
N TYR A 209 -4.21 14.74 22.49
CA TYR A 209 -3.38 15.69 21.75
C TYR A 209 -4.25 16.67 20.96
N PRO A 210 -3.89 17.96 20.93
CA PRO A 210 -4.67 18.96 20.20
C PRO A 210 -4.50 18.79 18.68
N PHE A 211 -5.61 18.92 17.97
CA PHE A 211 -5.71 18.89 16.51
C PHE A 211 -6.13 20.28 15.99
N PHE A 212 -5.31 20.85 15.12
CA PHE A 212 -5.46 22.18 14.56
C PHE A 212 -5.83 22.13 13.09
N ILE A 213 -6.42 23.21 12.59
CA ILE A 213 -6.60 23.48 11.17
C ILE A 213 -5.65 24.60 10.71
N ALA A 214 -5.52 24.80 9.39
CA ALA A 214 -4.56 25.74 8.81
C ALA A 214 -4.68 27.19 9.36
N SER A 215 -5.90 27.66 9.63
CA SER A 215 -6.15 29.00 10.20
C SER A 215 -5.63 29.18 11.63
N GLU A 216 -5.36 28.09 12.33
CA GLU A 216 -4.92 28.07 13.73
C GLU A 216 -3.40 27.88 13.88
N ILE A 217 -2.63 28.04 12.78
CA ILE A 217 -1.18 27.83 12.77
C ILE A 217 -0.44 28.67 13.83
N ASP A 218 -0.93 29.89 14.12
CA ASP A 218 -0.33 30.79 15.10
C ASP A 218 -0.62 30.39 16.55
N GLU A 219 -1.65 29.58 16.78
CA GLU A 219 -2.04 29.12 18.10
C GLU A 219 -1.17 27.93 18.57
N LEU A 220 -0.47 27.25 17.67
CA LEU A 220 0.42 26.12 18.01
C LEU A 220 1.39 26.45 19.17
N LYS A 221 1.90 27.69 19.21
CA LYS A 221 2.85 28.17 20.24
C LYS A 221 2.25 28.25 21.64
N ASP A 222 0.91 28.35 21.74
CA ASP A 222 0.19 28.52 23.01
C ASP A 222 -0.03 27.17 23.72
N TYR A 223 0.28 26.07 23.04
CA TYR A 223 0.13 24.71 23.58
C TYR A 223 1.51 24.08 23.83
N SER A 224 1.85 23.86 25.09
CA SER A 224 3.10 23.22 25.52
C SER A 224 2.88 21.72 25.77
N VAL A 225 2.72 20.95 24.68
CA VAL A 225 2.47 19.50 24.70
C VAL A 225 3.48 18.76 23.82
N PRO A 226 3.77 17.47 24.10
CA PRO A 226 4.78 16.72 23.35
C PRO A 226 4.39 16.42 21.90
N LEU A 227 3.10 16.47 21.58
CA LEU A 227 2.56 16.12 20.28
C LEU A 227 1.37 17.00 19.93
N LYS A 228 1.39 17.56 18.72
CA LYS A 228 0.34 18.38 18.12
C LYS A 228 0.09 17.94 16.69
N PHE A 229 -1.15 17.96 16.25
CA PHE A 229 -1.50 17.64 14.87
C PHE A 229 -2.08 18.88 14.20
N ILE A 230 -1.68 19.14 12.95
CA ILE A 230 -2.25 20.25 12.17
C ILE A 230 -2.61 19.78 10.76
N ARG A 231 -3.86 20.02 10.35
CA ARG A 231 -4.33 19.70 9.01
C ARG A 231 -4.03 20.85 8.05
N LEU A 232 -3.27 20.53 7.01
CA LEU A 232 -2.82 21.46 5.99
C LEU A 232 -3.07 20.87 4.60
N THR A 233 -3.25 21.75 3.61
CA THR A 233 -3.20 21.44 2.18
C THR A 233 -1.90 21.92 1.57
N TYR A 234 -1.62 21.57 0.31
CA TYR A 234 -0.45 22.10 -0.40
C TYR A 234 -0.43 23.64 -0.43
N ARG A 235 -1.60 24.28 -0.58
CA ARG A 235 -1.73 25.74 -0.64
C ARG A 235 -1.39 26.44 0.69
N ASP A 236 -1.51 25.74 1.79
CA ASP A 236 -1.20 26.26 3.13
C ASP A 236 0.30 26.24 3.44
N LEU A 237 1.11 25.48 2.68
CA LEU A 237 2.55 25.34 2.89
C LEU A 237 3.33 26.56 2.38
N THR A 238 3.04 27.74 2.92
CA THR A 238 3.81 28.97 2.68
C THR A 238 5.15 28.93 3.40
N ASP A 239 6.11 29.78 2.98
CA ASP A 239 7.42 29.87 3.64
C ASP A 239 7.29 30.09 5.15
N ARG A 240 6.32 30.93 5.58
CA ARG A 240 6.01 31.16 7.00
C ARG A 240 5.58 29.88 7.70
N VAL A 241 4.66 29.13 7.11
CA VAL A 241 4.16 27.86 7.70
C VAL A 241 5.31 26.86 7.80
N ILE A 242 6.12 26.73 6.76
CA ILE A 242 7.30 25.86 6.74
C ILE A 242 8.28 26.23 7.86
N GLU A 243 8.54 27.52 8.11
CA GLU A 243 9.39 27.93 9.21
C GLU A 243 8.81 27.57 10.59
N VAL A 244 7.51 27.73 10.81
CA VAL A 244 6.84 27.25 12.03
C VAL A 244 7.01 25.73 12.20
N LEU A 245 6.79 24.94 11.13
CA LEU A 245 6.93 23.50 11.13
C LEU A 245 8.38 23.05 11.40
N LYS A 246 9.38 23.80 10.95
CA LYS A 246 10.80 23.54 11.26
C LYS A 246 11.15 23.82 12.71
N GLN A 247 10.58 24.87 13.30
CA GLN A 247 10.89 25.32 14.66
C GLN A 247 10.20 24.47 15.71
N ASP A 248 8.92 24.21 15.56
CA ASP A 248 8.15 23.42 16.52
C ASP A 248 8.29 21.91 16.23
N LYS A 249 9.11 21.24 17.02
CA LYS A 249 9.41 19.81 16.85
C LYS A 249 8.30 18.88 17.34
N SER A 250 7.29 19.39 18.01
CA SER A 250 6.13 18.62 18.49
C SER A 250 5.03 18.46 17.43
N VAL A 251 5.13 19.15 16.29
CA VAL A 251 4.09 19.18 15.25
C VAL A 251 4.19 18.00 14.29
N ILE A 252 3.03 17.40 14.00
CA ILE A 252 2.77 16.43 12.94
C ILE A 252 1.81 17.08 11.94
N VAL A 253 2.09 17.00 10.66
CA VAL A 253 1.20 17.48 9.60
C VAL A 253 0.23 16.37 9.18
N ILE A 254 -1.07 16.67 9.15
CA ILE A 254 -2.11 15.90 8.45
C ILE A 254 -2.27 16.55 7.08
N LEU A 255 -1.71 15.93 6.05
CA LEU A 255 -1.73 16.48 4.70
C LEU A 255 -3.01 16.06 4.00
N SER A 256 -3.86 17.02 3.68
CA SER A 256 -5.16 16.84 3.02
C SER A 256 -5.18 17.48 1.64
N THR A 257 -6.13 17.08 0.82
CA THR A 257 -6.38 17.73 -0.46
C THR A 257 -7.85 17.67 -0.87
N HIS A 258 -8.34 18.71 -1.53
CA HIS A 258 -9.63 18.73 -2.25
C HIS A 258 -9.41 18.80 -3.77
N HIS A 259 -8.16 18.67 -4.21
CA HIS A 259 -7.83 18.72 -5.63
C HIS A 259 -8.33 17.47 -6.34
N ARG A 260 -8.88 17.61 -7.56
CA ARG A 260 -9.41 16.48 -8.35
C ARG A 260 -8.34 15.40 -8.60
N ASN A 261 -7.10 15.82 -8.85
CA ASN A 261 -5.94 14.92 -8.82
C ASN A 261 -5.22 15.08 -7.47
N GLY A 262 -5.73 14.42 -6.44
CA GLY A 262 -5.21 14.54 -5.09
C GLY A 262 -3.77 14.04 -4.95
N ILE A 263 -3.39 13.00 -5.69
CA ILE A 263 -2.02 12.48 -5.70
C ILE A 263 -1.04 13.57 -6.18
N ALA A 264 -1.36 14.27 -7.27
CA ALA A 264 -0.50 15.33 -7.78
C ALA A 264 -0.31 16.46 -6.75
N ALA A 265 -1.40 16.87 -6.08
CA ALA A 265 -1.34 17.93 -5.07
C ALA A 265 -0.51 17.52 -3.85
N GLU A 266 -0.64 16.29 -3.37
CA GLU A 266 0.14 15.81 -2.23
C GLU A 266 1.59 15.50 -2.60
N ARG A 267 1.86 14.98 -3.80
CA ARG A 267 3.24 14.91 -4.33
C ARG A 267 3.89 16.29 -4.34
N ALA A 268 3.18 17.31 -4.84
CA ALA A 268 3.67 18.68 -4.84
C ALA A 268 4.01 19.19 -3.43
N ALA A 269 3.12 18.94 -2.45
CA ALA A 269 3.36 19.27 -1.05
C ALA A 269 4.62 18.56 -0.49
N MET A 270 4.78 17.27 -0.76
CA MET A 270 5.94 16.51 -0.31
C MET A 270 7.24 16.98 -0.95
N HIS A 271 7.23 17.29 -2.26
CA HIS A 271 8.38 17.89 -2.94
C HIS A 271 8.73 19.25 -2.40
N HIS A 272 7.71 20.08 -2.07
CA HIS A 272 7.93 21.39 -1.47
C HIS A 272 8.58 21.30 -0.08
N LEU A 273 8.10 20.38 0.78
CA LEU A 273 8.71 20.12 2.09
C LEU A 273 10.15 19.62 1.95
N LEU A 274 10.43 18.71 0.99
CA LEU A 274 11.78 18.21 0.72
C LEU A 274 12.71 19.33 0.25
N ALA A 275 12.28 20.14 -0.72
CA ALA A 275 13.06 21.26 -1.27
C ALA A 275 13.36 22.31 -0.19
N ALA A 276 12.42 22.54 0.72
CA ALA A 276 12.60 23.41 1.87
C ALA A 276 13.46 22.82 2.99
N GLY A 277 13.87 21.55 2.92
CA GLY A 277 14.58 20.86 4.01
C GLY A 277 13.74 20.75 5.29
N CYS A 278 12.41 20.65 5.15
CA CYS A 278 11.49 20.50 6.28
C CYS A 278 11.29 19.01 6.57
N ASP A 279 11.76 18.56 7.73
CA ASP A 279 11.74 17.16 8.17
C ASP A 279 10.50 16.77 9.00
N VAL A 280 9.44 17.62 8.98
CA VAL A 280 8.20 17.37 9.72
C VAL A 280 7.57 16.03 9.34
N PRO A 281 7.14 15.18 10.29
CA PRO A 281 6.38 13.99 9.96
C PRO A 281 5.03 14.33 9.32
N VAL A 282 4.62 13.52 8.33
CA VAL A 282 3.42 13.78 7.53
C VAL A 282 2.51 12.55 7.52
N ILE A 283 1.27 12.74 7.93
CA ILE A 283 0.18 11.77 7.80
C ILE A 283 -0.61 12.14 6.55
N LEU A 284 -0.75 11.21 5.62
CA LEU A 284 -1.57 11.40 4.42
C LEU A 284 -3.04 11.25 4.79
N HIS A 285 -3.90 12.13 4.27
CA HIS A 285 -5.32 12.14 4.62
C HIS A 285 -6.22 12.19 3.39
N ARG A 286 -7.29 11.39 3.41
CA ARG A 286 -8.35 11.38 2.40
C ARG A 286 -9.74 11.36 3.02
N ASP A 287 -10.67 12.09 2.37
CA ASP A 287 -12.10 12.07 2.64
C ASP A 287 -12.83 11.48 1.44
N TYR A 288 -13.68 10.48 1.68
CA TYR A 288 -14.56 9.88 0.67
C TYR A 288 -16.01 9.85 1.14
N ARG A 289 -16.91 9.57 0.18
CA ARG A 289 -18.35 9.36 0.39
C ARG A 289 -18.84 8.11 -0.32
N GLU A 290 -17.99 7.09 -0.36
CA GLU A 290 -18.26 5.87 -1.10
C GLU A 290 -19.17 4.95 -0.29
N THR A 291 -20.27 4.51 -0.92
CA THR A 291 -21.17 3.48 -0.38
C THR A 291 -20.80 2.09 -0.88
N ASP A 292 -20.06 2.00 -1.98
CA ASP A 292 -19.47 0.76 -2.49
C ASP A 292 -18.11 0.54 -1.84
N ILE A 293 -18.03 -0.45 -0.96
CA ILE A 293 -16.81 -0.80 -0.23
C ILE A 293 -15.66 -1.14 -1.19
N GLU A 294 -15.92 -1.83 -2.29
CA GLU A 294 -14.90 -2.14 -3.28
C GLU A 294 -14.35 -0.86 -3.93
N ALA A 295 -15.21 0.10 -4.27
CA ALA A 295 -14.77 1.38 -4.81
C ALA A 295 -13.92 2.16 -3.79
N LEU A 296 -14.33 2.19 -2.52
CA LEU A 296 -13.55 2.80 -1.43
C LEU A 296 -12.16 2.18 -1.33
N GLN A 297 -12.06 0.85 -1.29
CA GLN A 297 -10.80 0.12 -1.19
C GLN A 297 -9.87 0.43 -2.36
N LEU A 298 -10.39 0.45 -3.60
CA LEU A 298 -9.60 0.74 -4.79
C LEU A 298 -9.12 2.19 -4.80
N LYS A 299 -9.99 3.16 -4.56
CA LYS A 299 -9.66 4.60 -4.54
C LYS A 299 -8.62 4.91 -3.46
N ALA A 300 -8.85 4.46 -2.24
CA ALA A 300 -7.92 4.67 -1.13
C ALA A 300 -6.56 3.98 -1.38
N ALA A 301 -6.57 2.76 -1.93
CA ALA A 301 -5.36 2.03 -2.25
C ALA A 301 -4.52 2.71 -3.35
N ILE A 302 -5.16 3.30 -4.36
CA ILE A 302 -4.48 4.10 -5.39
C ILE A 302 -3.87 5.36 -4.77
N ASP A 303 -4.65 6.11 -4.01
CA ASP A 303 -4.23 7.41 -3.49
C ASP A 303 -3.11 7.29 -2.46
N PHE A 304 -3.32 6.53 -1.40
CA PHE A 304 -2.28 6.32 -0.38
C PHE A 304 -1.13 5.45 -0.90
N GLY A 305 -1.46 4.38 -1.64
CA GLY A 305 -0.47 3.44 -2.13
C GLY A 305 0.57 4.08 -3.03
N THR A 306 0.15 4.96 -3.93
CA THR A 306 1.07 5.70 -4.81
C THR A 306 2.06 6.53 -4.01
N LEU A 307 1.59 7.32 -3.05
CA LEU A 307 2.44 8.19 -2.23
C LEU A 307 3.37 7.41 -1.31
N LEU A 308 2.90 6.30 -0.73
CA LEU A 308 3.72 5.41 0.09
C LEU A 308 4.81 4.71 -0.73
N LEU A 309 4.52 4.33 -1.99
CA LEU A 309 5.51 3.77 -2.92
C LEU A 309 6.52 4.81 -3.41
N ASP A 310 6.16 6.10 -3.41
CA ASP A 310 7.08 7.21 -3.62
C ASP A 310 7.97 7.50 -2.40
N GLY A 311 7.78 6.76 -1.30
CA GLY A 311 8.51 6.95 -0.05
C GLY A 311 7.93 8.05 0.84
N PHE A 312 6.72 8.53 0.57
CA PHE A 312 6.05 9.59 1.31
C PHE A 312 5.05 9.04 2.34
N GLY A 313 4.92 9.75 3.46
CA GLY A 313 3.96 9.44 4.53
C GLY A 313 4.55 8.68 5.72
N ASP A 314 4.32 9.25 6.89
CA ASP A 314 4.64 8.68 8.21
C ASP A 314 3.41 8.08 8.88
N GLY A 315 2.28 8.11 8.21
CA GLY A 315 1.00 7.52 8.58
C GLY A 315 -0.07 7.84 7.56
N ILE A 316 -1.24 7.27 7.77
CA ILE A 316 -2.43 7.50 6.95
C ILE A 316 -3.66 7.69 7.83
N MET A 317 -4.59 8.53 7.37
CA MET A 317 -5.88 8.81 7.97
C MET A 317 -6.94 8.80 6.87
N LEU A 318 -7.93 7.95 7.00
CA LEU A 318 -9.01 7.76 6.03
C LEU A 318 -10.35 8.04 6.67
N HIS A 319 -11.07 9.00 6.12
CA HIS A 319 -12.48 9.25 6.43
C HIS A 319 -13.38 8.80 5.29
N ASN A 320 -14.52 8.18 5.61
CA ASN A 320 -15.56 7.85 4.63
C ASN A 320 -16.95 7.92 5.26
N GLU A 321 -17.82 8.79 4.74
CA GLU A 321 -19.19 8.94 5.25
C GLU A 321 -20.09 7.74 4.89
N GLY A 322 -19.73 6.94 3.88
CA GLY A 322 -20.60 5.91 3.29
C GLY A 322 -20.40 4.48 3.84
N SER A 323 -19.53 4.28 4.85
CA SER A 323 -19.24 2.95 5.41
C SER A 323 -19.00 3.02 6.91
N GLU A 324 -19.07 1.86 7.57
CA GLU A 324 -18.64 1.70 8.96
C GLU A 324 -17.13 1.98 9.11
N THR A 325 -16.73 2.54 10.25
CA THR A 325 -15.35 2.96 10.47
C THR A 325 -14.37 1.79 10.56
N MET A 326 -14.81 0.60 10.97
CA MET A 326 -13.99 -0.61 10.92
C MET A 326 -13.54 -0.98 9.51
N VAL A 327 -14.35 -0.66 8.49
CA VAL A 327 -13.99 -0.89 7.08
C VAL A 327 -12.84 0.01 6.64
N THR A 328 -12.86 1.28 7.04
CA THR A 328 -11.77 2.22 6.75
C THR A 328 -10.49 1.83 7.48
N ASP A 329 -10.60 1.38 8.73
CA ASP A 329 -9.45 0.90 9.51
C ASP A 329 -8.80 -0.33 8.83
N SER A 330 -9.58 -1.35 8.47
CA SER A 330 -9.09 -2.54 7.76
C SER A 330 -8.40 -2.16 6.45
N CYS A 331 -9.03 -1.28 5.67
CA CYS A 331 -8.49 -0.78 4.40
C CYS A 331 -7.11 -0.10 4.60
N MET A 332 -6.96 0.77 5.60
CA MET A 332 -5.70 1.43 5.92
C MET A 332 -4.58 0.42 6.24
N PHE A 333 -4.84 -0.56 7.09
CA PHE A 333 -3.87 -1.61 7.40
C PHE A 333 -3.53 -2.46 6.17
N GLY A 334 -4.51 -2.76 5.32
CA GLY A 334 -4.31 -3.45 4.04
C GLY A 334 -3.38 -2.68 3.09
N ILE A 335 -3.57 -1.36 2.97
CA ILE A 335 -2.73 -0.48 2.13
C ILE A 335 -1.29 -0.42 2.64
N LEU A 336 -1.09 -0.24 3.95
CA LEU A 336 0.25 -0.24 4.54
C LEU A 336 0.97 -1.58 4.33
N GLN A 337 0.24 -2.68 4.40
CA GLN A 337 0.79 -4.00 4.12
C GLN A 337 1.11 -4.20 2.63
N ALA A 338 0.23 -3.79 1.73
CA ALA A 338 0.44 -3.89 0.29
C ALA A 338 1.63 -3.06 -0.20
N THR A 339 1.90 -1.91 0.44
CA THR A 339 3.07 -1.07 0.18
C THR A 339 4.34 -1.50 0.93
N ARG A 340 4.27 -2.55 1.74
CA ARG A 340 5.38 -3.04 2.58
C ARG A 340 5.88 -2.02 3.62
N THR A 341 5.15 -0.97 3.89
CA THR A 341 5.54 0.06 4.88
C THR A 341 5.23 -0.35 6.32
N ARG A 342 4.20 -1.20 6.52
CA ARG A 342 3.87 -1.80 7.82
C ARG A 342 3.24 -3.18 7.62
N ILE A 343 3.78 -4.19 8.30
CA ILE A 343 3.23 -5.56 8.27
C ILE A 343 2.43 -5.78 9.56
N SER A 344 1.12 -5.97 9.42
CA SER A 344 0.18 -6.09 10.56
C SER A 344 -0.53 -7.44 10.64
N LYS A 345 -0.59 -8.20 9.55
CA LYS A 345 -1.28 -9.50 9.46
C LYS A 345 -0.42 -10.53 8.71
N THR A 346 -0.86 -11.78 8.67
CA THR A 346 -0.27 -12.81 7.80
C THR A 346 -0.50 -12.41 6.34
N GLU A 347 0.55 -12.47 5.53
CA GLU A 347 0.43 -12.23 4.09
C GLU A 347 0.21 -13.54 3.35
N TYR A 348 -0.75 -13.54 2.43
CA TYR A 348 -1.02 -14.69 1.58
C TYR A 348 -0.68 -14.35 0.13
N ILE A 349 0.15 -15.21 -0.49
CA ILE A 349 0.50 -15.16 -1.91
C ILE A 349 -0.22 -16.34 -2.54
N SER A 350 -1.34 -16.10 -3.22
CA SER A 350 -2.14 -17.18 -3.81
C SER A 350 -2.40 -16.93 -5.28
N CYS A 351 -2.21 -18.00 -6.09
CA CYS A 351 -2.45 -17.90 -7.52
C CYS A 351 -3.95 -17.96 -7.86
N PRO A 352 -4.37 -17.38 -8.99
CA PRO A 352 -5.78 -17.34 -9.43
C PRO A 352 -6.33 -18.68 -9.91
N SER A 353 -5.54 -19.75 -9.85
CA SER A 353 -5.85 -21.05 -10.46
C SER A 353 -5.69 -21.05 -11.98
N CYS A 354 -5.50 -22.23 -12.54
CA CYS A 354 -5.43 -22.45 -13.99
C CYS A 354 -5.70 -23.95 -14.28
N GLY A 355 -5.70 -24.35 -15.54
CA GLY A 355 -5.89 -25.75 -15.93
C GLY A 355 -4.88 -26.77 -15.37
N ARG A 356 -3.81 -26.29 -14.73
CA ARG A 356 -2.81 -27.13 -14.01
C ARG A 356 -3.14 -27.36 -12.54
N THR A 357 -4.13 -26.65 -11.99
CA THR A 357 -4.58 -26.83 -10.61
C THR A 357 -5.45 -28.09 -10.52
N LEU A 358 -5.03 -29.05 -9.73
CA LEU A 358 -5.66 -30.38 -9.63
C LEU A 358 -6.29 -30.64 -8.25
N TYR A 359 -6.61 -29.59 -7.50
CA TYR A 359 -7.32 -29.62 -6.22
C TYR A 359 -8.16 -28.36 -6.05
N ASP A 360 -9.08 -28.35 -5.11
CA ASP A 360 -9.91 -27.18 -4.81
C ASP A 360 -9.06 -26.12 -4.09
N LEU A 361 -8.60 -25.14 -4.87
CA LEU A 361 -7.69 -24.09 -4.41
C LEU A 361 -8.42 -23.08 -3.50
N GLN A 362 -9.62 -22.64 -3.87
CA GLN A 362 -10.36 -21.60 -3.12
C GLN A 362 -10.72 -22.11 -1.71
N THR A 363 -11.30 -23.31 -1.59
CA THR A 363 -11.57 -23.93 -0.29
C THR A 363 -10.29 -24.13 0.53
N THR A 364 -9.18 -24.47 -0.12
CA THR A 364 -7.89 -24.66 0.55
C THR A 364 -7.35 -23.32 1.08
N ILE A 365 -7.40 -22.25 0.28
CA ILE A 365 -7.02 -20.89 0.71
C ILE A 365 -7.82 -20.50 1.96
N ALA A 366 -9.15 -20.61 1.93
CA ALA A 366 -10.01 -20.26 3.05
C ALA A 366 -9.65 -21.03 4.34
N ARG A 367 -9.37 -22.34 4.23
CA ARG A 367 -8.97 -23.18 5.37
C ARG A 367 -7.59 -22.81 5.92
N ILE A 368 -6.61 -22.56 5.06
CA ILE A 368 -5.27 -22.12 5.48
C ILE A 368 -5.37 -20.78 6.17
N LYS A 369 -6.05 -19.80 5.59
CA LYS A 369 -6.28 -18.48 6.18
C LYS A 369 -6.89 -18.59 7.57
N LYS A 370 -7.96 -19.37 7.73
CA LYS A 370 -8.62 -19.58 9.02
C LYS A 370 -7.67 -20.18 10.08
N ALA A 371 -6.76 -21.05 9.67
CA ALA A 371 -5.82 -21.71 10.58
C ALA A 371 -4.59 -20.86 10.92
N THR A 372 -4.21 -19.90 10.09
CA THR A 372 -2.92 -19.19 10.17
C THR A 372 -3.02 -17.67 10.27
N SER A 373 -4.22 -17.08 10.26
CA SER A 373 -4.43 -15.62 10.31
C SER A 373 -3.81 -14.94 11.55
N HIS A 374 -3.60 -15.70 12.63
CA HIS A 374 -2.95 -15.22 13.85
C HIS A 374 -1.42 -15.13 13.76
N LEU A 375 -0.81 -15.66 12.69
CA LEU A 375 0.65 -15.71 12.51
C LEU A 375 1.14 -14.41 11.84
N LYS A 376 1.00 -13.29 12.54
CA LYS A 376 1.37 -11.96 12.04
C LYS A 376 2.82 -11.92 11.57
N GLY A 377 3.06 -11.28 10.42
CA GLY A 377 4.39 -11.09 9.85
C GLY A 377 4.90 -12.24 8.98
N LEU A 378 4.21 -13.39 8.95
CA LEU A 378 4.56 -14.48 8.05
C LEU A 378 3.93 -14.30 6.66
N LYS A 379 4.65 -14.79 5.65
CA LYS A 379 4.19 -14.90 4.26
C LYS A 379 3.93 -16.37 3.91
N ILE A 380 2.72 -16.67 3.49
CA ILE A 380 2.31 -18.03 3.14
C ILE A 380 1.91 -18.10 1.67
N GLY A 381 2.67 -18.87 0.88
CA GLY A 381 2.36 -19.15 -0.52
C GLY A 381 1.35 -20.29 -0.66
N ILE A 382 0.29 -20.11 -1.44
CA ILE A 382 -0.72 -21.14 -1.73
C ILE A 382 -0.87 -21.25 -3.25
N MET A 383 -0.22 -22.26 -3.83
CA MET A 383 -0.03 -22.37 -5.28
C MET A 383 -0.72 -23.60 -5.84
N GLY A 384 -1.47 -23.42 -6.94
CA GLY A 384 -2.23 -24.46 -7.61
C GLY A 384 -1.37 -25.55 -8.25
N CYS A 385 -0.13 -25.25 -8.66
CA CYS A 385 0.73 -26.24 -9.33
C CYS A 385 2.22 -26.04 -9.04
N ILE A 386 3.00 -27.12 -9.23
CA ILE A 386 4.46 -27.14 -9.05
C ILE A 386 5.22 -26.43 -10.18
N VAL A 387 4.59 -26.12 -11.30
CA VAL A 387 5.29 -25.58 -12.48
C VAL A 387 5.77 -24.16 -12.23
N ASN A 388 4.87 -23.27 -11.79
CA ASN A 388 5.18 -21.88 -11.50
C ASN A 388 5.26 -21.61 -9.98
N GLY A 389 4.51 -22.38 -9.19
CA GLY A 389 4.30 -22.12 -7.77
C GLY A 389 5.59 -21.88 -6.97
N PRO A 390 6.62 -22.72 -7.06
CA PRO A 390 7.86 -22.48 -6.32
C PRO A 390 8.57 -21.17 -6.66
N GLY A 391 8.47 -20.73 -7.92
CA GLY A 391 9.03 -19.44 -8.36
C GLY A 391 8.20 -18.24 -7.89
N GLU A 392 6.88 -18.35 -8.01
CA GLU A 392 5.93 -17.27 -7.66
C GLU A 392 5.84 -17.01 -6.14
N MET A 393 6.16 -18.02 -5.31
CA MET A 393 6.23 -17.89 -3.86
C MET A 393 7.67 -17.82 -3.31
N ALA A 394 8.66 -17.46 -4.12
CA ALA A 394 10.07 -17.54 -3.76
C ALA A 394 10.46 -16.70 -2.52
N ASP A 395 9.66 -15.66 -2.20
CA ASP A 395 9.81 -14.81 -1.02
C ASP A 395 8.87 -15.19 0.15
N ALA A 396 8.12 -16.30 0.03
CA ALA A 396 7.26 -16.80 1.10
C ALA A 396 8.06 -17.58 2.16
N ASP A 397 7.66 -17.45 3.42
CA ASP A 397 8.24 -18.20 4.53
C ASP A 397 7.82 -19.68 4.47
N TYR A 398 6.57 -19.91 4.10
CA TYR A 398 6.00 -21.25 3.92
C TYR A 398 5.20 -21.34 2.62
N GLY A 399 5.20 -22.52 2.01
CA GLY A 399 4.49 -22.77 0.77
C GLY A 399 3.66 -24.05 0.79
N TYR A 400 2.43 -23.93 0.28
CA TYR A 400 1.52 -25.03 0.00
C TYR A 400 1.32 -25.11 -1.50
N VAL A 401 1.93 -26.10 -2.16
CA VAL A 401 2.05 -26.15 -3.62
C VAL A 401 1.43 -27.42 -4.18
N GLY A 402 0.51 -27.30 -5.13
CA GLY A 402 -0.11 -28.43 -5.82
C GLY A 402 0.93 -29.31 -6.53
N ALA A 403 0.92 -30.62 -6.26
CA ALA A 403 1.86 -31.59 -6.81
C ALA A 403 1.18 -32.65 -7.70
N GLY A 404 -0.16 -32.65 -7.79
CA GLY A 404 -0.95 -33.60 -8.56
C GLY A 404 -2.41 -33.64 -8.08
N LYS A 405 -3.18 -34.57 -8.61
CA LYS A 405 -4.61 -34.72 -8.23
C LYS A 405 -4.75 -34.98 -6.72
N ASN A 406 -5.34 -34.00 -6.00
CA ASN A 406 -5.49 -34.01 -4.55
C ASN A 406 -4.17 -34.18 -3.78
N ARG A 407 -3.04 -33.82 -4.37
CA ARG A 407 -1.72 -33.91 -3.75
C ARG A 407 -1.01 -32.60 -3.74
N ILE A 408 -0.23 -32.37 -2.68
CA ILE A 408 0.53 -31.12 -2.48
C ILE A 408 1.95 -31.42 -1.98
N SER A 409 2.79 -30.44 -2.10
CA SER A 409 4.10 -30.38 -1.44
C SER A 409 4.16 -29.17 -0.52
N LEU A 410 4.80 -29.31 0.63
CA LEU A 410 5.01 -28.23 1.57
C LEU A 410 6.46 -27.72 1.47
N TYR A 411 6.59 -26.42 1.55
CA TYR A 411 7.86 -25.71 1.47
C TYR A 411 8.09 -24.86 2.73
N LYS A 412 9.35 -24.74 3.11
CA LYS A 412 9.86 -23.76 4.06
C LYS A 412 10.88 -22.90 3.32
N GLY A 413 10.53 -21.64 3.05
CA GLY A 413 11.26 -20.86 2.08
C GLY A 413 11.32 -21.58 0.72
N LYS A 414 12.51 -21.77 0.17
CA LYS A 414 12.73 -22.45 -1.12
C LYS A 414 12.91 -23.97 -0.99
N GLU A 415 12.97 -24.50 0.23
CA GLU A 415 13.19 -25.93 0.48
C GLU A 415 11.86 -26.71 0.55
N CYS A 416 11.75 -27.77 -0.25
CA CYS A 416 10.61 -28.67 -0.18
C CYS A 416 10.77 -29.66 0.98
N VAL A 417 10.04 -29.44 2.07
CA VAL A 417 10.12 -30.26 3.31
C VAL A 417 9.27 -31.51 3.28
N LEU A 418 8.13 -31.50 2.58
CA LEU A 418 7.27 -32.66 2.38
C LEU A 418 6.79 -32.72 0.93
N LYS A 419 6.97 -33.85 0.27
CA LYS A 419 6.64 -34.04 -1.15
C LYS A 419 5.42 -34.95 -1.33
N ASN A 420 4.52 -34.52 -2.23
CA ASN A 420 3.47 -35.34 -2.81
C ASN A 420 2.55 -36.01 -1.75
N ILE A 421 2.22 -35.27 -0.70
CA ILE A 421 1.29 -35.72 0.36
C ILE A 421 -0.17 -35.41 -0.05
N LEU A 422 -1.14 -36.06 0.60
CA LEU A 422 -2.55 -35.76 0.35
C LEU A 422 -2.89 -34.36 0.81
N SER A 423 -3.58 -33.58 -0.05
CA SER A 423 -4.10 -32.28 0.24
C SER A 423 -5.10 -32.37 1.40
N LEU A 424 -5.23 -31.64 2.36
CA LEU A 424 -6.19 -31.65 3.48
C LEU A 424 -5.80 -32.42 4.75
N ILE A 425 -4.88 -33.38 4.73
CA ILE A 425 -4.49 -34.12 5.94
C ILE A 425 -3.82 -33.21 6.96
N HIS A 426 -3.05 -32.22 6.50
CA HIS A 426 -2.32 -31.28 7.39
C HIS A 426 -3.15 -30.08 7.88
N ILE A 427 -4.33 -29.83 7.30
CA ILE A 427 -5.22 -28.74 7.73
C ILE A 427 -6.21 -29.23 8.80
N SER A 428 -6.44 -30.53 8.92
CA SER A 428 -7.36 -31.12 9.89
C SER A 428 -6.74 -31.42 11.26
N GLU A 429 -5.41 -31.51 11.34
CA GLU A 429 -4.71 -31.61 12.62
C GLU A 429 -4.12 -30.23 12.96
N PRO A 430 -4.43 -29.66 14.15
CA PRO A 430 -3.67 -28.53 14.66
C PRO A 430 -2.23 -29.02 14.80
N THR A 431 -1.39 -28.62 13.87
CA THR A 431 0.03 -28.98 13.86
C THR A 431 0.62 -28.73 15.24
N ARG A 432 1.03 -29.79 15.89
CA ARG A 432 1.96 -29.65 17.01
C ARG A 432 3.13 -28.79 16.52
N PRO A 433 3.62 -27.83 17.32
CA PRO A 433 4.71 -26.95 16.94
C PRO A 433 6.04 -27.70 16.89
N ARG A 434 6.19 -28.59 15.90
CA ARG A 434 7.42 -29.35 15.63
C ARG A 434 8.15 -28.89 14.37
N LEU A 435 7.70 -27.80 13.77
CA LEU A 435 8.32 -27.21 12.57
C LEU A 435 8.64 -25.71 12.75
N ILE A 436 8.68 -25.24 14.00
CA ILE A 436 9.25 -23.93 14.32
C ILE A 436 10.54 -24.15 15.10
#